data_41034a5443a3710bbfed31942b44a77f
#
_entry.id   41034a5443a3710bbfed31942b44a77f
#
_cell.length_a   1.000
_cell.length_b   1.000
_cell.length_c   1.000
_cell.angle_alpha   90.00
_cell.angle_beta   90.00
_cell.angle_gamma   90.00
#
_symmetry.space_group_name_H-M   'P 1'
#
loop_
_entity.id
_entity.type
_entity.pdbx_description
1 polymer ?
#
loop_
_entity_poly.entity_id
_entity_poly.type
_entity_poly.pdbx_seq_one_letter_code
_entity_poly.pdbx_strand_id
1 'polypeptide(L)'
;MSPIPTPPAGWRAAAERSVIRGRRIDRLIPWFLLDSPISRVGYWYGCTVGWVWGSLWSVGRVEQREGLWVFRGMPRWTFPRGGSCVGGCFLTGDGAVTPALLRHEAVHKRQWQRYGFLMPLLYLFAGRDPLRNRFEIEAGLEDGNYVPRGTA
;
A
#
# COMPACT_ATOMS: atom_id res chain seq x y z
N MET A 1 11.60 -8.64 -15.60
CA MET A 1 10.61 -8.94 -14.54
C MET A 1 11.05 -10.19 -13.82
N SER A 2 11.31 -10.13 -12.52
CA SER A 2 11.55 -11.35 -11.74
C SER A 2 10.27 -12.19 -11.70
N PRO A 3 10.37 -13.53 -11.79
CA PRO A 3 9.18 -14.40 -11.72
C PRO A 3 8.49 -14.20 -10.36
N ILE A 4 7.14 -14.17 -10.40
CA ILE A 4 6.34 -14.08 -9.17
C ILE A 4 6.54 -15.40 -8.41
N PRO A 5 6.95 -15.36 -7.14
CA PRO A 5 7.22 -16.57 -6.38
C PRO A 5 5.92 -17.37 -6.14
N THR A 6 6.03 -18.69 -6.19
CA THR A 6 4.91 -19.57 -5.80
C THR A 6 4.70 -19.44 -4.29
N PRO A 7 3.50 -19.12 -3.83
CA PRO A 7 3.24 -18.98 -2.40
C PRO A 7 3.34 -20.34 -1.68
N PRO A 8 3.79 -20.36 -0.41
CA PRO A 8 3.93 -21.60 0.36
C PRO A 8 2.57 -22.22 0.66
N ALA A 9 2.55 -23.56 0.88
CA ALA A 9 1.33 -24.26 1.26
C ALA A 9 0.70 -23.62 2.53
N GLY A 10 -0.62 -23.53 2.57
CA GLY A 10 -1.37 -22.97 3.71
C GLY A 10 -1.31 -21.44 3.86
N TRP A 11 -0.74 -20.72 2.91
CA TRP A 11 -0.66 -19.26 2.96
C TRP A 11 -2.04 -18.58 3.08
N ARG A 12 -3.09 -19.12 2.43
CA ARG A 12 -4.45 -18.56 2.50
C ARG A 12 -5.00 -18.54 3.93
N ALA A 13 -4.88 -19.64 4.65
CA ALA A 13 -5.31 -19.72 6.05
C ALA A 13 -4.50 -18.76 6.96
N ALA A 14 -3.23 -18.53 6.64
CA ALA A 14 -2.42 -17.53 7.35
C ALA A 14 -2.87 -16.11 7.02
N ALA A 15 -3.20 -15.82 5.77
CA ALA A 15 -3.75 -14.55 5.30
C ALA A 15 -5.09 -14.23 5.99
N GLU A 16 -6.04 -15.18 6.01
CA GLU A 16 -7.32 -15.02 6.69
C GLU A 16 -7.15 -14.69 8.18
N ARG A 17 -6.28 -15.42 8.88
CA ARG A 17 -5.98 -15.14 10.30
C ARG A 17 -5.41 -13.74 10.49
N SER A 18 -4.60 -13.24 9.56
CA SER A 18 -4.03 -11.89 9.62
C SER A 18 -5.11 -10.83 9.46
N VAL A 19 -6.04 -11.00 8.52
CA VAL A 19 -7.17 -10.09 8.34
C VAL A 19 -8.09 -10.10 9.56
N ILE A 20 -8.43 -11.28 10.11
CA ILE A 20 -9.26 -11.40 11.33
C ILE A 20 -8.59 -10.68 12.51
N ARG A 21 -7.28 -10.90 12.70
CA ARG A 21 -6.50 -10.21 13.75
C ARG A 21 -6.54 -8.70 13.55
N GLY A 22 -6.32 -8.24 12.32
CA GLY A 22 -6.37 -6.83 11.98
C GLY A 22 -7.71 -6.19 12.30
N ARG A 23 -8.83 -6.82 11.95
CA ARG A 23 -10.18 -6.35 12.29
C ARG A 23 -10.44 -6.30 13.79
N ARG A 24 -9.83 -7.20 14.57
CA ARG A 24 -9.89 -7.12 16.05
C ARG A 24 -9.13 -5.90 16.57
N ILE A 25 -7.96 -5.60 16.01
CA ILE A 25 -7.19 -4.40 16.37
C ILE A 25 -8.00 -3.15 16.04
N ASP A 26 -8.65 -3.08 14.88
CA ASP A 26 -9.47 -1.92 14.49
C ASP A 26 -10.60 -1.63 15.51
N ARG A 27 -11.17 -2.65 16.14
CA ARG A 27 -12.18 -2.47 17.19
C ARG A 27 -11.66 -1.88 18.49
N LEU A 28 -10.35 -1.94 18.70
CA LEU A 28 -9.67 -1.34 19.86
C LEU A 28 -9.25 0.11 19.61
N ILE A 29 -9.22 0.52 18.33
CA ILE A 29 -8.89 1.90 17.96
C ILE A 29 -10.13 2.77 18.23
N PRO A 30 -9.98 3.90 18.93
CA PRO A 30 -11.07 4.83 19.12
C PRO A 30 -11.71 5.26 17.78
N TRP A 31 -13.02 5.22 17.71
CA TRP A 31 -13.78 5.51 16.49
C TRP A 31 -13.45 6.87 15.86
N PHE A 32 -13.11 7.87 16.67
CA PHE A 32 -12.77 9.22 16.21
C PHE A 32 -11.40 9.31 15.51
N LEU A 33 -10.60 8.24 15.53
CA LEU A 33 -9.33 8.15 14.81
C LEU A 33 -9.46 7.45 13.45
N LEU A 34 -10.60 6.79 13.19
CA LEU A 34 -10.85 6.05 11.95
C LEU A 34 -11.93 6.75 11.12
N ASP A 35 -11.74 6.86 9.81
CA ASP A 35 -12.69 7.48 8.88
C ASP A 35 -13.20 8.86 9.35
N SER A 36 -12.35 9.65 9.96
CA SER A 36 -12.65 10.87 10.69
C SER A 36 -11.94 12.09 10.12
N PRO A 37 -12.28 13.31 10.55
CA PRO A 37 -11.48 14.49 10.22
C PRO A 37 -10.01 14.35 10.62
N ILE A 38 -9.71 13.67 11.75
CA ILE A 38 -8.34 13.43 12.21
C ILE A 38 -7.59 12.51 11.24
N SER A 39 -8.21 11.40 10.82
CA SER A 39 -7.60 10.51 9.83
C SER A 39 -7.39 11.22 8.49
N ARG A 40 -8.31 12.12 8.08
CA ARG A 40 -8.14 12.92 6.87
C ARG A 40 -6.96 13.89 6.95
N VAL A 41 -6.74 14.53 8.09
CA VAL A 41 -5.53 15.34 8.32
C VAL A 41 -4.28 14.48 8.17
N GLY A 42 -4.26 13.29 8.76
CA GLY A 42 -3.17 12.33 8.61
C GLY A 42 -2.96 11.87 7.17
N TYR A 43 -4.02 11.66 6.42
CA TYR A 43 -3.95 11.36 4.99
C TYR A 43 -3.31 12.52 4.19
N TRP A 44 -3.73 13.76 4.42
CA TRP A 44 -3.15 14.93 3.73
C TRP A 44 -1.68 15.16 4.12
N TYR A 45 -1.33 14.91 5.37
CA TYR A 45 0.07 14.89 5.78
C TYR A 45 0.86 13.83 5.00
N GLY A 46 0.35 12.60 4.90
CA GLY A 46 0.96 11.55 4.07
C GLY A 46 1.10 11.97 2.60
N CYS A 47 0.08 12.61 2.01
CA CYS A 47 0.14 13.17 0.66
C CYS A 47 1.27 14.20 0.53
N THR A 48 1.40 15.11 1.48
CA THR A 48 2.47 16.12 1.48
C THR A 48 3.85 15.46 1.54
N VAL A 49 4.04 14.49 2.42
CA VAL A 49 5.29 13.72 2.51
C VAL A 49 5.58 13.00 1.20
N GLY A 50 4.59 12.32 0.62
CA GLY A 50 4.71 11.61 -0.65
C GLY A 50 5.06 12.54 -1.82
N TRP A 51 4.43 13.73 -1.87
CA TRP A 51 4.72 14.76 -2.87
C TRP A 51 6.13 15.31 -2.74
N VAL A 52 6.55 15.70 -1.54
CA VAL A 52 7.91 16.23 -1.31
C VAL A 52 8.95 15.15 -1.67
N TRP A 53 8.77 13.94 -1.17
CA TRP A 53 9.70 12.84 -1.42
C TRP A 53 9.74 12.46 -2.91
N GLY A 54 8.58 12.32 -3.54
CA GLY A 54 8.48 12.04 -4.97
C GLY A 54 9.12 13.14 -5.83
N SER A 55 8.88 14.41 -5.51
CA SER A 55 9.44 15.55 -6.24
C SER A 55 10.97 15.64 -6.13
N LEU A 56 11.54 15.24 -5.00
CA LEU A 56 12.99 15.25 -4.78
C LEU A 56 13.71 14.15 -5.58
N TRP A 57 13.10 13.00 -5.77
CA TRP A 57 13.79 11.81 -6.27
C TRP A 57 13.24 11.27 -7.59
N SER A 58 12.08 11.72 -8.04
CA SER A 58 11.52 11.31 -9.34
C SER A 58 12.27 12.04 -10.48
N VAL A 59 12.76 11.27 -11.44
CA VAL A 59 13.33 11.78 -12.69
C VAL A 59 12.38 11.64 -13.88
N GLY A 60 11.21 11.01 -13.66
CA GLY A 60 10.19 10.80 -14.66
C GLY A 60 9.07 11.85 -14.59
N ARG A 61 8.08 11.69 -15.47
CA ARG A 61 6.86 12.51 -15.42
C ARG A 61 6.02 12.11 -14.21
N VAL A 62 5.49 13.12 -13.53
CA VAL A 62 4.43 12.95 -12.54
C VAL A 62 3.09 12.87 -13.29
N GLU A 63 2.38 11.78 -13.09
CA GLU A 63 1.10 11.51 -13.77
C GLU A 63 -0.02 11.34 -12.74
N GLN A 64 -1.23 11.75 -13.11
CA GLN A 64 -2.41 11.40 -12.32
C GLN A 64 -3.13 10.23 -13.00
N ARG A 65 -3.19 9.08 -12.31
CA ARG A 65 -3.84 7.85 -12.81
C ARG A 65 -4.64 7.19 -11.71
N GLU A 66 -5.88 6.78 -12.00
CA GLU A 66 -6.79 6.12 -11.04
C GLU A 66 -6.92 6.89 -9.70
N GLY A 67 -6.86 8.23 -9.77
CA GLY A 67 -6.91 9.10 -8.59
C GLY A 67 -5.66 9.09 -7.72
N LEU A 68 -4.55 8.52 -8.20
CA LEU A 68 -3.23 8.54 -7.57
C LEU A 68 -2.29 9.49 -8.30
N TRP A 69 -1.40 10.12 -7.56
CA TRP A 69 -0.23 10.80 -8.10
C TRP A 69 0.91 9.81 -8.25
N VAL A 70 1.29 9.49 -9.47
CA VAL A 70 2.32 8.48 -9.79
C VAL A 70 3.64 9.18 -10.06
N PHE A 71 4.61 8.95 -9.20
CA PHE A 71 5.99 9.42 -9.33
C PHE A 71 6.87 8.28 -9.84
N ARG A 72 7.42 8.43 -11.04
CA ARG A 72 8.21 7.39 -11.72
C ARG A 72 9.69 7.73 -11.76
N GLY A 73 10.50 6.71 -12.05
CA GLY A 73 11.95 6.88 -12.21
C GLY A 73 12.66 7.15 -10.89
N MET A 74 12.09 6.76 -9.77
CA MET A 74 12.72 6.94 -8.47
C MET A 74 13.84 5.92 -8.25
N PRO A 75 14.96 6.31 -7.60
CA PRO A 75 16.02 5.39 -7.21
C PRO A 75 15.50 4.29 -6.27
N ARG A 76 16.00 3.07 -6.43
CA ARG A 76 15.52 1.89 -5.66
C ARG A 76 15.64 2.02 -4.14
N TRP A 77 16.53 2.85 -3.64
CA TRP A 77 16.71 3.07 -2.22
C TRP A 77 15.65 4.01 -1.61
N THR A 78 14.87 4.71 -2.44
CA THR A 78 13.85 5.69 -2.00
C THR A 78 12.49 5.07 -1.67
N PHE A 79 12.27 3.80 -2.04
CA PHE A 79 11.03 3.09 -1.80
C PHE A 79 11.29 1.59 -1.60
N PRO A 80 10.48 0.89 -0.79
CA PRO A 80 10.62 -0.56 -0.61
C PRO A 80 10.05 -1.33 -1.80
N ARG A 81 10.72 -2.41 -2.20
CA ARG A 81 10.29 -3.37 -3.23
C ARG A 81 9.97 -2.72 -4.58
N GLY A 82 8.77 -2.94 -5.13
CA GLY A 82 8.35 -2.46 -6.46
C GLY A 82 7.73 -1.07 -6.47
N GLY A 83 7.41 -0.51 -5.32
CA GLY A 83 6.78 0.79 -5.14
C GLY A 83 6.21 0.95 -3.75
N SER A 84 5.71 2.15 -3.45
CA SER A 84 5.09 2.45 -2.17
C SER A 84 4.02 3.52 -2.33
N CYS A 85 2.86 3.31 -1.73
CA CYS A 85 1.80 4.32 -1.65
C CYS A 85 1.92 5.10 -0.34
N VAL A 86 2.17 6.40 -0.43
CA VAL A 86 2.23 7.31 0.72
C VAL A 86 1.15 8.38 0.55
N GLY A 87 0.11 8.32 1.37
CA GLY A 87 -1.09 9.10 1.18
C GLY A 87 -1.78 8.76 -0.15
N GLY A 88 -1.84 9.71 -1.08
CA GLY A 88 -2.34 9.53 -2.44
C GLY A 88 -1.25 9.47 -3.50
N CYS A 89 0.03 9.32 -3.11
CA CYS A 89 1.19 9.31 -3.98
C CYS A 89 1.75 7.89 -4.12
N PHE A 90 1.80 7.38 -5.35
CA PHE A 90 2.46 6.12 -5.68
C PHE A 90 3.88 6.41 -6.16
N LEU A 91 4.86 5.97 -5.40
CA LEU A 91 6.29 6.19 -5.60
C LEU A 91 6.89 4.92 -6.20
N THR A 92 7.42 4.97 -7.42
CA THR A 92 7.92 3.78 -8.11
C THR A 92 9.11 4.08 -9.02
N GLY A 93 9.86 3.03 -9.38
CA GLY A 93 10.96 3.11 -10.36
C GLY A 93 10.45 3.12 -11.81
N ASP A 94 11.30 2.63 -12.72
CA ASP A 94 11.01 2.60 -14.17
C ASP A 94 10.13 1.41 -14.61
N GLY A 95 9.68 0.59 -13.68
CA GLY A 95 8.85 -0.57 -13.97
C GLY A 95 7.51 -0.21 -14.61
N ALA A 96 6.88 -1.18 -15.26
CA ALA A 96 5.57 -1.00 -15.85
C ALA A 96 4.50 -0.78 -14.77
N VAL A 97 3.80 0.34 -14.84
CA VAL A 97 2.65 0.65 -13.99
C VAL A 97 1.39 0.11 -14.67
N THR A 98 0.96 -1.07 -14.28
CA THR A 98 -0.22 -1.74 -14.84
C THR A 98 -1.52 -1.25 -14.20
N PRO A 99 -2.68 -1.36 -14.88
CA PRO A 99 -3.98 -1.06 -14.26
C PRO A 99 -4.25 -1.90 -12.99
N ALA A 100 -3.79 -3.15 -12.96
CA ALA A 100 -3.90 -4.02 -11.77
C ALA A 100 -3.13 -3.43 -10.58
N LEU A 101 -1.87 -3.06 -10.79
CA LEU A 101 -1.05 -2.42 -9.76
C LEU A 101 -1.68 -1.11 -9.27
N LEU A 102 -2.24 -0.30 -10.18
CA LEU A 102 -2.92 0.94 -9.77
C LEU A 102 -4.16 0.67 -8.91
N ARG A 103 -4.93 -0.39 -9.20
CA ARG A 103 -6.05 -0.79 -8.32
C ARG A 103 -5.57 -1.18 -6.93
N HIS A 104 -4.48 -1.93 -6.83
CA HIS A 104 -3.83 -2.28 -5.55
C HIS A 104 -3.43 -1.01 -4.77
N GLU A 105 -2.73 -0.10 -5.41
CA GLU A 105 -2.29 1.16 -4.78
C GLU A 105 -3.46 2.08 -4.40
N ALA A 106 -4.55 2.05 -5.17
CA ALA A 106 -5.77 2.77 -4.83
C ALA A 106 -6.44 2.23 -3.54
N VAL A 107 -6.25 0.95 -3.22
CA VAL A 107 -6.67 0.42 -1.91
C VAL A 107 -5.80 1.00 -0.79
N HIS A 108 -4.48 1.04 -0.97
CA HIS A 108 -3.58 1.67 0.01
C HIS A 108 -3.93 3.14 0.25
N LYS A 109 -4.30 3.88 -0.79
CA LYS A 109 -4.81 5.25 -0.63
C LYS A 109 -6.05 5.29 0.29
N ARG A 110 -7.03 4.38 0.09
CA ARG A 110 -8.22 4.30 0.97
C ARG A 110 -7.84 3.93 2.41
N GLN A 111 -6.87 3.05 2.58
CA GLN A 111 -6.33 2.71 3.92
C GLN A 111 -5.70 3.95 4.57
N TRP A 112 -4.93 4.75 3.84
CA TRP A 112 -4.43 6.03 4.33
C TRP A 112 -5.54 7.00 4.74
N GLN A 113 -6.62 7.09 3.95
CA GLN A 113 -7.78 7.93 4.28
C GLN A 113 -8.48 7.49 5.56
N ARG A 114 -8.58 6.16 5.76
CA ARG A 114 -9.20 5.55 6.93
C ARG A 114 -8.37 5.72 8.19
N TYR A 115 -7.08 5.40 8.12
CA TYR A 115 -6.19 5.31 9.28
C TYR A 115 -5.35 6.57 9.52
N GLY A 116 -5.15 7.40 8.52
CA GLY A 116 -4.36 8.64 8.63
C GLY A 116 -2.98 8.41 9.22
N PHE A 117 -2.66 9.11 10.30
CA PHE A 117 -1.37 8.98 11.00
C PHE A 117 -1.08 7.58 11.56
N LEU A 118 -2.12 6.77 11.78
CA LEU A 118 -1.94 5.40 12.28
C LEU A 118 -1.49 4.44 11.17
N MET A 119 -1.71 4.79 9.89
CA MET A 119 -1.42 3.90 8.77
C MET A 119 0.01 3.34 8.76
N PRO A 120 1.08 4.16 8.87
CA PRO A 120 2.45 3.65 8.88
C PRO A 120 2.72 2.68 10.03
N LEU A 121 2.22 3.00 11.23
CA LEU A 121 2.42 2.17 12.41
C LEU A 121 1.70 0.83 12.27
N LEU A 122 0.43 0.85 11.90
CA LEU A 122 -0.38 -0.37 11.73
C LEU A 122 0.18 -1.25 10.63
N TYR A 123 0.68 -0.65 9.54
CA TYR A 123 1.31 -1.37 8.44
C TYR A 123 2.59 -2.08 8.90
N LEU A 124 3.45 -1.40 9.68
CA LEU A 124 4.67 -1.99 10.25
C LEU A 124 4.35 -3.13 11.22
N PHE A 125 3.35 -2.97 12.09
CA PHE A 125 2.90 -4.01 13.00
C PHE A 125 2.29 -5.22 12.30
N ALA A 126 1.68 -5.03 11.13
CA ALA A 126 1.17 -6.12 10.30
C ALA A 126 2.29 -6.99 9.71
N GLY A 127 3.53 -6.50 9.69
CA GLY A 127 4.72 -7.23 9.27
C GLY A 127 5.12 -6.96 7.82
N ARG A 128 6.32 -7.47 7.47
CA ARG A 128 6.93 -7.23 6.15
C ARG A 128 6.55 -8.27 5.09
N ASP A 129 5.99 -9.39 5.50
CA ASP A 129 5.55 -10.45 4.58
C ASP A 129 4.19 -10.06 3.99
N PRO A 130 4.08 -9.79 2.67
CA PRO A 130 2.82 -9.38 2.05
C PRO A 130 1.73 -10.44 2.18
N LEU A 131 2.08 -11.74 2.23
CA LEU A 131 1.12 -12.83 2.41
C LEU A 131 0.52 -12.87 3.81
N ARG A 132 1.09 -12.13 4.77
CA ARG A 132 0.66 -12.03 6.17
C ARG A 132 0.32 -10.61 6.58
N ASN A 133 0.65 -9.61 5.76
CA ASN A 133 0.28 -8.24 6.01
C ASN A 133 -1.17 -8.00 5.55
N ARG A 134 -2.07 -7.74 6.50
CA ARG A 134 -3.49 -7.54 6.19
C ARG A 134 -3.75 -6.44 5.17
N PHE A 135 -2.94 -5.40 5.16
CA PHE A 135 -3.10 -4.26 4.25
C PHE A 135 -2.80 -4.65 2.80
N GLU A 136 -1.79 -5.50 2.60
CA GLU A 136 -1.45 -6.07 1.30
C GLU A 136 -2.51 -7.09 0.84
N ILE A 137 -2.99 -7.92 1.76
CA ILE A 137 -4.04 -8.90 1.48
C ILE A 137 -5.33 -8.19 1.05
N GLU A 138 -5.72 -7.14 1.77
CA GLU A 138 -6.89 -6.33 1.46
C GLU A 138 -6.73 -5.54 0.16
N ALA A 139 -5.49 -5.15 -0.20
CA ALA A 139 -5.18 -4.47 -1.45
C ALA A 139 -5.20 -5.41 -2.67
N GLY A 140 -5.14 -6.71 -2.44
CA GLY A 140 -5.16 -7.72 -3.49
C GLY A 140 -3.76 -8.20 -3.87
N LEU A 141 -3.42 -9.40 -3.41
CA LEU A 141 -2.08 -9.98 -3.60
C LEU A 141 -1.74 -10.26 -5.06
N GLU A 142 -2.73 -10.58 -5.90
CA GLU A 142 -2.55 -10.77 -7.34
C GLU A 142 -2.26 -9.45 -8.06
N ASP A 143 -3.03 -8.42 -7.74
CA ASP A 143 -2.87 -7.08 -8.33
C ASP A 143 -1.55 -6.42 -7.90
N GLY A 144 -1.07 -6.71 -6.67
CA GLY A 144 0.23 -6.31 -6.16
C GLY A 144 1.42 -7.15 -6.65
N ASN A 145 1.18 -8.16 -7.50
CA ASN A 145 2.19 -9.10 -8.02
C ASN A 145 2.91 -9.92 -6.92
N TYR A 146 2.23 -10.22 -5.82
CA TYR A 146 2.77 -11.06 -4.75
C TYR A 146 2.47 -12.54 -4.94
N VAL A 147 1.41 -12.87 -5.66
CA VAL A 147 1.04 -14.24 -6.05
C VAL A 147 0.65 -14.28 -7.52
N PRO A 148 0.80 -15.44 -8.20
CA PRO A 148 0.35 -15.61 -9.57
C PRO A 148 -1.17 -15.41 -9.70
N ARG A 149 -1.60 -14.90 -10.85
CA ARG A 149 -3.04 -14.72 -11.13
C ARG A 149 -3.78 -16.05 -11.16
N GLY A 150 -5.00 -16.06 -10.61
CA GLY A 150 -5.83 -17.25 -10.49
C GLY A 150 -5.47 -18.13 -9.30
N THR A 151 -4.63 -17.62 -8.37
CA THR A 151 -4.28 -18.33 -7.13
C THR A 151 -4.94 -17.75 -5.88
N ALA A 152 -5.61 -16.61 -5.98
CA ALA A 152 -6.33 -15.98 -4.86
C ALA A 152 -7.75 -16.55 -4.69
#